data_06005efb1315e9198a5c02955cf3caba
#
_entry.id   06005efb1315e9198a5c02955cf3caba
#
_cell.length_a   1.000
_cell.length_b   1.000
_cell.length_c   1.000
_cell.angle_alpha   90.00
_cell.angle_beta   90.00
_cell.angle_gamma   90.00
#
_symmetry.space_group_name_H-M   'P 1'
#
loop_
_entity.id
_entity.type
_entity.pdbx_description
1 polymer ?
#
loop_
_entity_poly.entity_id
_entity_poly.type
_entity_poly.pdbx_seq_one_letter_code
_entity_poly.pdbx_strand_id
1 'polypeptide(L)'
;MWEIIDSTHKEQSFSNSHLFLWGDNLAIMNTGLNSYENEIKIAYIDPPYNTGTDVGAFSYANKIGDDAWIEYIENRVKATHKLLSDDGLAILTIDDQMIAELRVLCNEIFGKKNFIATIPISIKPGGRTNDSIIAVEHEYLLIYAKDRNKVSGNLWPESEKTIKSYKRKDANGFFKMRDFMRTGGHSYPVDRPNSFYCVRYNEITKEMTPTYSLKDYMLSNSIQDFTEDLIDKYVSEINNEFSKENCLLIFPIDSKSKFRIWRRTIPSINYLIENQLIEIRKDKKKPPSLRIKDYQKKGVLPRSMWTDSKYDATTYGTKLLKKIIGNNEFSYPKSLNAVKDILQIFLSNDEDNVVLDIFGGSGTTNHAILEINKQHNRKHKCITIEQETYIENVAYKRNVIVNQTEKYAGNNESIILAKYQQ
;
A
#
# COMPACT_ATOMS: atom_id res chain seq x y z
N MET A 1 30.56 -22.75 -7.01
CA MET A 1 29.95 -24.07 -6.64
C MET A 1 29.29 -23.94 -5.28
N TRP A 2 28.17 -24.66 -5.02
CA TRP A 2 27.45 -24.60 -3.74
C TRP A 2 27.87 -25.75 -2.82
N GLU A 3 28.22 -25.46 -1.58
CA GLU A 3 28.38 -26.42 -0.50
C GLU A 3 27.17 -26.35 0.41
N ILE A 4 26.34 -27.40 0.46
CA ILE A 4 25.20 -27.47 1.35
C ILE A 4 25.68 -27.73 2.77
N ILE A 5 25.40 -26.80 3.68
CA ILE A 5 25.77 -26.88 5.09
C ILE A 5 24.67 -27.58 5.88
N ASP A 6 23.40 -27.23 5.63
CA ASP A 6 22.25 -27.81 6.32
C ASP A 6 20.98 -27.75 5.47
N SER A 7 20.00 -28.59 5.77
CA SER A 7 18.69 -28.61 5.10
C SER A 7 17.62 -29.23 5.99
N THR A 8 16.41 -28.68 5.96
CA THR A 8 15.25 -29.22 6.69
C THR A 8 14.70 -30.51 6.11
N HIS A 9 15.01 -30.88 4.87
CA HIS A 9 14.51 -32.05 4.16
C HIS A 9 15.66 -32.85 3.52
N LYS A 10 15.47 -34.17 3.41
CA LYS A 10 16.50 -35.09 2.83
C LYS A 10 16.62 -34.93 1.32
N GLU A 11 15.50 -34.74 0.60
CA GLU A 11 15.52 -34.45 -0.84
C GLU A 11 15.65 -32.95 -1.04
N GLN A 12 16.79 -32.55 -1.62
CA GLN A 12 17.19 -31.15 -1.73
C GLN A 12 17.05 -30.70 -3.18
N SER A 13 16.17 -29.73 -3.42
CA SER A 13 16.05 -29.03 -4.69
C SER A 13 16.08 -27.53 -4.44
N PHE A 14 17.08 -26.86 -4.98
CA PHE A 14 17.19 -25.39 -4.90
C PHE A 14 15.95 -24.69 -5.44
N SER A 15 15.38 -25.17 -6.53
CA SER A 15 14.20 -24.59 -7.16
C SER A 15 12.93 -24.65 -6.29
N ASN A 16 12.85 -25.63 -5.37
CA ASN A 16 11.67 -25.86 -4.53
C ASN A 16 11.85 -25.49 -3.07
N SER A 17 12.99 -24.87 -2.71
CA SER A 17 13.33 -24.56 -1.33
C SER A 17 13.47 -23.07 -1.10
N HIS A 18 13.31 -22.64 0.16
CA HIS A 18 13.84 -21.37 0.62
C HIS A 18 15.37 -21.51 0.75
N LEU A 19 16.10 -20.52 0.26
CA LEU A 19 17.56 -20.58 0.22
C LEU A 19 18.17 -19.55 1.17
N PHE A 20 19.09 -19.98 2.00
CA PHE A 20 20.03 -19.15 2.76
C PHE A 20 21.41 -19.34 2.14
N LEU A 21 21.90 -18.32 1.46
CA LEU A 21 23.12 -18.38 0.66
C LEU A 21 24.22 -17.55 1.35
N TRP A 22 25.20 -18.23 1.90
CA TRP A 22 26.29 -17.61 2.62
C TRP A 22 27.43 -17.21 1.69
N GLY A 23 27.70 -15.92 1.58
CA GLY A 23 28.77 -15.33 0.78
C GLY A 23 28.50 -13.89 0.36
N ASP A 24 29.44 -13.31 -0.40
CA ASP A 24 29.27 -11.96 -0.95
C ASP A 24 28.09 -11.92 -1.91
N ASN A 25 27.17 -11.00 -1.65
CA ASN A 25 25.92 -10.91 -2.39
C ASN A 25 26.12 -10.53 -3.86
N LEU A 26 27.09 -9.67 -4.18
CA LEU A 26 27.38 -9.30 -5.57
C LEU A 26 27.91 -10.47 -6.37
N ALA A 27 28.85 -11.24 -5.79
CA ALA A 27 29.39 -12.46 -6.40
C ALA A 27 28.30 -13.51 -6.63
N ILE A 28 27.45 -13.75 -5.60
CA ILE A 28 26.34 -14.71 -5.71
C ILE A 28 25.33 -14.28 -6.78
N MET A 29 24.92 -13.00 -6.81
CA MET A 29 23.98 -12.51 -7.83
C MET A 29 24.52 -12.61 -9.25
N ASN A 30 25.81 -12.34 -9.45
CA ASN A 30 26.40 -12.34 -10.79
C ASN A 30 26.72 -13.74 -11.34
N THR A 31 26.95 -14.73 -10.48
CA THR A 31 27.44 -16.05 -10.90
C THR A 31 26.64 -17.22 -10.34
N GLY A 32 26.07 -17.07 -9.15
CA GLY A 32 25.34 -18.12 -8.45
C GLY A 32 23.84 -18.18 -8.75
N LEU A 33 23.25 -17.08 -9.24
CA LEU A 33 21.82 -16.95 -9.50
C LEU A 33 21.45 -16.79 -10.98
N ASN A 34 22.28 -17.26 -11.90
CA ASN A 34 22.02 -17.16 -13.35
C ASN A 34 20.67 -17.80 -13.77
N SER A 35 20.26 -18.87 -13.09
CA SER A 35 18.96 -19.53 -13.34
C SER A 35 17.75 -18.71 -12.88
N TYR A 36 17.96 -17.62 -12.15
CA TYR A 36 16.91 -16.72 -11.66
C TYR A 36 16.88 -15.38 -12.43
N GLU A 37 17.62 -15.26 -13.53
CA GLU A 37 17.55 -14.08 -14.40
C GLU A 37 16.12 -13.90 -14.94
N ASN A 38 15.53 -12.71 -14.72
CA ASN A 38 14.13 -12.38 -15.02
C ASN A 38 13.06 -13.19 -14.26
N GLU A 39 13.40 -13.81 -13.12
CA GLU A 39 12.46 -14.63 -12.35
C GLU A 39 12.06 -13.99 -10.99
N ILE A 40 12.83 -13.02 -10.50
CA ILE A 40 12.60 -12.43 -9.18
C ILE A 40 11.44 -11.44 -9.23
N LYS A 41 10.38 -11.72 -8.48
CA LYS A 41 9.21 -10.85 -8.37
C LYS A 41 9.45 -9.64 -7.47
N ILE A 42 10.09 -9.84 -6.33
CA ILE A 42 10.42 -8.78 -5.38
C ILE A 42 11.87 -8.94 -4.93
N ALA A 43 12.65 -7.89 -5.07
CA ALA A 43 13.92 -7.77 -4.39
C ALA A 43 13.76 -6.84 -3.18
N TYR A 44 13.95 -7.39 -1.98
CA TYR A 44 14.00 -6.62 -0.74
C TYR A 44 15.46 -6.32 -0.39
N ILE A 45 15.79 -5.04 -0.25
CA ILE A 45 17.17 -4.56 -0.10
C ILE A 45 17.22 -3.69 1.14
N ASP A 46 17.82 -4.21 2.21
CA ASP A 46 18.05 -3.50 3.47
C ASP A 46 19.55 -3.22 3.64
N PRO A 47 20.12 -2.25 2.91
CA PRO A 47 21.58 -2.05 2.88
C PRO A 47 22.07 -1.46 4.22
N PRO A 48 23.38 -1.52 4.52
CA PRO A 48 23.93 -0.73 5.61
C PRO A 48 23.70 0.76 5.34
N TYR A 49 23.21 1.52 6.36
CA TYR A 49 22.73 2.89 6.20
C TYR A 49 23.83 3.98 6.22
N ASN A 50 25.09 3.59 6.25
CA ASN A 50 26.27 4.50 6.30
C ASN A 50 26.25 5.48 7.49
N THR A 51 25.74 5.05 8.64
CA THR A 51 25.52 5.92 9.81
C THR A 51 26.81 6.31 10.56
N GLY A 52 27.96 5.82 10.14
CA GLY A 52 29.24 6.08 10.78
C GLY A 52 29.43 5.43 12.16
N THR A 53 28.44 4.69 12.64
CA THR A 53 28.50 4.00 13.94
C THR A 53 28.96 2.57 13.78
N ASP A 54 30.01 2.19 14.52
CA ASP A 54 30.43 0.77 14.63
C ASP A 54 29.41 0.05 15.50
N VAL A 55 28.40 -0.55 14.89
CA VAL A 55 27.42 -1.34 15.59
C VAL A 55 27.60 -2.81 15.25
N GLY A 56 28.47 -3.48 15.98
CA GLY A 56 28.61 -4.95 16.06
C GLY A 56 28.76 -5.64 14.71
N ALA A 57 27.75 -6.36 14.25
CA ALA A 57 27.78 -7.24 13.09
C ALA A 57 27.84 -6.52 11.70
N PHE A 58 27.75 -5.19 11.62
CA PHE A 58 27.71 -4.45 10.34
C PHE A 58 28.97 -3.65 10.03
N SER A 59 30.15 -4.21 10.34
CA SER A 59 31.43 -3.48 10.26
C SER A 59 31.87 -3.10 8.84
N TYR A 60 31.35 -3.74 7.81
CA TYR A 60 31.93 -3.69 6.47
C TYR A 60 31.46 -2.54 5.55
N ALA A 61 30.35 -1.85 5.85
CA ALA A 61 29.89 -0.76 4.99
C ALA A 61 29.18 0.41 5.72
N ASN A 62 29.17 0.43 7.06
CA ASN A 62 28.53 1.50 7.83
C ASN A 62 29.45 2.73 8.07
N LYS A 63 30.66 2.73 7.58
CA LYS A 63 31.68 3.78 7.80
C LYS A 63 32.58 3.98 6.59
N ILE A 64 32.00 3.96 5.41
CA ILE A 64 32.70 4.31 4.18
C ILE A 64 32.20 5.69 3.71
N GLY A 65 33.07 6.44 3.02
CA GLY A 65 32.66 7.73 2.47
C GLY A 65 31.43 7.57 1.54
N ASP A 66 30.63 8.62 1.43
CA ASP A 66 29.36 8.57 0.69
C ASP A 66 29.54 8.08 -0.75
N ASP A 67 30.57 8.53 -1.46
CA ASP A 67 30.87 8.08 -2.82
C ASP A 67 31.14 6.58 -2.90
N ALA A 68 31.92 6.02 -1.94
CA ALA A 68 32.21 4.60 -1.87
C ALA A 68 30.97 3.77 -1.50
N TRP A 69 30.08 4.32 -0.66
CA TRP A 69 28.82 3.69 -0.34
C TRP A 69 27.89 3.64 -1.57
N ILE A 70 27.81 4.74 -2.33
CA ILE A 70 27.04 4.81 -3.56
C ILE A 70 27.53 3.76 -4.56
N GLU A 71 28.84 3.67 -4.82
CA GLU A 71 29.41 2.66 -5.70
C GLU A 71 29.13 1.23 -5.23
N TYR A 72 29.25 0.98 -3.91
CA TYR A 72 28.95 -0.31 -3.30
C TYR A 72 27.49 -0.72 -3.53
N ILE A 73 26.53 0.18 -3.34
CA ILE A 73 25.10 -0.07 -3.54
C ILE A 73 24.75 -0.13 -5.03
N GLU A 74 25.34 0.73 -5.87
CA GLU A 74 25.09 0.76 -7.31
C GLU A 74 25.29 -0.59 -7.97
N ASN A 75 26.44 -1.21 -7.71
CA ASN A 75 26.76 -2.52 -8.27
C ASN A 75 25.74 -3.60 -7.89
N ARG A 76 25.23 -3.55 -6.65
CA ARG A 76 24.26 -4.50 -6.12
C ARG A 76 22.84 -4.25 -6.68
N VAL A 77 22.43 -3.00 -6.78
CA VAL A 77 21.14 -2.64 -7.38
C VAL A 77 21.12 -2.97 -8.87
N LYS A 78 22.23 -2.74 -9.60
CA LYS A 78 22.36 -3.16 -11.03
C LYS A 78 22.27 -4.68 -11.19
N ALA A 79 22.95 -5.44 -10.35
CA ALA A 79 22.87 -6.91 -10.37
C ALA A 79 21.45 -7.39 -10.04
N THR A 80 20.82 -6.80 -9.04
CA THR A 80 19.43 -7.07 -8.67
C THR A 80 18.46 -6.78 -9.84
N HIS A 81 18.62 -5.64 -10.53
CA HIS A 81 17.77 -5.26 -11.65
C HIS A 81 17.75 -6.29 -12.78
N LYS A 82 18.88 -6.96 -13.05
CA LYS A 82 18.96 -8.06 -14.05
C LYS A 82 18.13 -9.28 -13.64
N LEU A 83 18.09 -9.58 -12.34
CA LEU A 83 17.36 -10.74 -11.82
C LEU A 83 15.84 -10.51 -11.75
N LEU A 84 15.38 -9.27 -11.66
CA LEU A 84 13.94 -8.96 -11.59
C LEU A 84 13.20 -9.43 -12.83
N SER A 85 12.02 -10.03 -12.64
CA SER A 85 11.07 -10.30 -13.72
C SER A 85 10.55 -8.99 -14.33
N ASP A 86 9.95 -9.04 -15.49
CA ASP A 86 9.44 -7.86 -16.18
C ASP A 86 8.41 -7.07 -15.34
N ASP A 87 7.61 -7.76 -14.55
CA ASP A 87 6.65 -7.22 -13.58
C ASP A 87 7.21 -7.17 -12.16
N GLY A 88 8.52 -7.35 -12.03
CA GLY A 88 9.25 -7.33 -10.76
C GLY A 88 9.55 -5.92 -10.27
N LEU A 89 9.88 -5.83 -8.99
CA LEU A 89 10.20 -4.57 -8.32
C LEU A 89 11.25 -4.72 -7.23
N ALA A 90 11.94 -3.62 -6.93
CA ALA A 90 12.84 -3.50 -5.79
C ALA A 90 12.21 -2.64 -4.70
N ILE A 91 12.34 -3.08 -3.45
CA ILE A 91 11.96 -2.38 -2.22
C ILE A 91 13.25 -2.16 -1.44
N LEU A 92 13.65 -0.89 -1.31
CA LEU A 92 14.88 -0.54 -0.61
C LEU A 92 14.52 0.19 0.69
N THR A 93 15.12 -0.23 1.80
CA THR A 93 14.98 0.48 3.09
C THR A 93 16.17 1.41 3.28
N ILE A 94 15.92 2.57 3.87
CA ILE A 94 16.96 3.56 4.16
C ILE A 94 16.45 4.59 5.19
N ASP A 95 17.35 5.28 5.87
CA ASP A 95 17.01 6.42 6.73
C ASP A 95 17.25 7.77 6.06
N ASP A 96 17.08 8.86 6.81
CA ASP A 96 17.25 10.23 6.33
C ASP A 96 18.65 10.53 5.79
N GLN A 97 19.67 9.79 6.24
CA GLN A 97 21.06 10.09 5.92
C GLN A 97 21.37 9.88 4.43
N MET A 98 20.86 8.81 3.83
CA MET A 98 21.22 8.38 2.47
C MET A 98 20.01 8.29 1.52
N ILE A 99 18.82 8.75 1.92
CA ILE A 99 17.61 8.65 1.08
C ILE A 99 17.74 9.46 -0.22
N ALA A 100 18.37 10.62 -0.19
CA ALA A 100 18.50 11.48 -1.36
C ALA A 100 19.41 10.85 -2.42
N GLU A 101 20.57 10.36 -2.01
CA GLU A 101 21.58 9.70 -2.86
C GLU A 101 21.02 8.40 -3.44
N LEU A 102 20.42 7.56 -2.59
CA LEU A 102 19.79 6.31 -3.02
C LEU A 102 18.66 6.57 -4.03
N ARG A 103 17.90 7.64 -3.84
CA ARG A 103 16.84 8.02 -4.76
C ARG A 103 17.37 8.43 -6.13
N VAL A 104 18.48 9.18 -6.16
CA VAL A 104 19.15 9.58 -7.42
C VAL A 104 19.66 8.33 -8.12
N LEU A 105 20.41 7.49 -7.42
CA LEU A 105 20.93 6.24 -7.95
C LEU A 105 19.84 5.32 -8.54
N CYS A 106 18.75 5.12 -7.82
CA CYS A 106 17.64 4.30 -8.33
C CYS A 106 16.94 4.95 -9.54
N ASN A 107 16.88 6.29 -9.62
CA ASN A 107 16.36 6.96 -10.80
C ASN A 107 17.22 6.72 -12.05
N GLU A 108 18.54 6.56 -11.89
CA GLU A 108 19.46 6.27 -13.00
C GLU A 108 19.33 4.80 -13.46
N ILE A 109 19.26 3.86 -12.51
CA ILE A 109 19.22 2.42 -12.83
C ILE A 109 17.84 1.98 -13.34
N PHE A 110 16.77 2.35 -12.65
CA PHE A 110 15.40 1.94 -13.00
C PHE A 110 14.71 2.90 -13.98
N GLY A 111 15.15 4.16 -14.02
CA GLY A 111 14.46 5.27 -14.69
C GLY A 111 13.36 5.89 -13.83
N LYS A 112 13.26 7.23 -13.84
CA LYS A 112 12.28 8.01 -13.05
C LYS A 112 10.83 7.58 -13.28
N LYS A 113 10.48 7.14 -14.49
CA LYS A 113 9.13 6.68 -14.84
C LYS A 113 8.71 5.40 -14.10
N ASN A 114 9.66 4.62 -13.64
CA ASN A 114 9.45 3.35 -12.95
C ASN A 114 9.40 3.48 -11.43
N PHE A 115 9.53 4.70 -10.91
CA PHE A 115 9.29 4.98 -9.50
C PHE A 115 7.83 4.74 -9.11
N ILE A 116 7.60 3.99 -8.02
CA ILE A 116 6.26 3.70 -7.49
C ILE A 116 5.95 4.60 -6.30
N ALA A 117 6.74 4.52 -5.23
CA ALA A 117 6.48 5.28 -4.00
C ALA A 117 7.74 5.43 -3.12
N THR A 118 7.72 6.45 -2.27
CA THR A 118 8.50 6.52 -1.04
C THR A 118 7.51 6.47 0.13
N ILE A 119 7.67 5.52 1.04
CA ILE A 119 6.79 5.31 2.18
C ILE A 119 7.58 5.53 3.46
N PRO A 120 7.39 6.66 4.18
CA PRO A 120 7.88 6.77 5.54
C PRO A 120 7.12 5.80 6.43
N ILE A 121 7.87 5.04 7.23
CA ILE A 121 7.34 4.04 8.14
C ILE A 121 7.86 4.30 9.56
N SER A 122 6.95 4.47 10.53
CA SER A 122 7.30 4.66 11.93
C SER A 122 7.72 3.33 12.55
N ILE A 123 9.03 3.17 12.75
CA ILE A 123 9.63 1.95 13.31
C ILE A 123 9.94 2.07 14.80
N LYS A 124 9.90 3.29 15.33
CA LYS A 124 10.15 3.60 16.74
C LYS A 124 9.25 4.73 17.22
N PRO A 125 7.96 4.46 17.48
CA PRO A 125 6.95 5.49 17.78
C PRO A 125 7.24 6.40 19.00
N GLY A 126 8.27 6.13 19.78
CA GLY A 126 8.74 7.01 20.86
C GLY A 126 9.95 7.88 20.50
N GLY A 127 10.41 7.82 19.25
CA GLY A 127 11.63 8.47 18.80
C GLY A 127 12.92 7.79 19.31
N ARG A 128 14.06 8.19 18.74
CA ARG A 128 15.39 7.76 19.20
C ARG A 128 15.79 8.60 20.42
N THR A 129 16.16 7.97 21.51
CA THR A 129 16.48 8.66 22.79
C THR A 129 17.79 9.44 22.75
N ASN A 130 18.66 9.21 21.78
CA ASN A 130 19.97 9.83 21.64
C ASN A 130 19.93 11.08 20.73
N ASP A 131 18.80 11.38 20.10
CA ASP A 131 18.67 12.56 19.25
C ASP A 131 18.54 13.83 20.12
N SER A 132 19.24 14.89 19.72
CA SER A 132 19.35 16.11 20.54
C SER A 132 18.38 17.24 20.15
N ILE A 133 17.86 17.23 18.92
CA ILE A 133 17.02 18.30 18.37
C ILE A 133 15.65 17.79 17.98
N ILE A 134 15.58 16.79 17.12
CA ILE A 134 14.35 16.16 16.67
C ILE A 134 14.52 14.65 16.80
N ALA A 135 13.63 14.01 17.55
CA ALA A 135 13.67 12.56 17.73
C ALA A 135 13.17 11.88 16.44
N VAL A 136 14.05 11.14 15.76
CA VAL A 136 13.71 10.38 14.56
C VAL A 136 12.99 9.10 14.95
N GLU A 137 11.82 8.88 14.37
CA GLU A 137 10.99 7.69 14.63
C GLU A 137 10.77 6.80 13.41
N HIS A 138 11.27 7.20 12.23
CA HIS A 138 10.93 6.55 10.98
C HIS A 138 12.15 6.13 10.15
N GLU A 139 11.88 5.29 9.19
CA GLU A 139 12.70 4.93 8.04
C GLU A 139 11.86 5.08 6.77
N TYR A 140 12.47 4.87 5.61
CA TYR A 140 11.78 4.91 4.32
C TYR A 140 11.80 3.54 3.64
N LEU A 141 10.70 3.22 2.96
CA LEU A 141 10.64 2.20 1.92
C LEU A 141 10.62 2.90 0.57
N LEU A 142 11.66 2.74 -0.22
CA LEU A 142 11.79 3.28 -1.57
C LEU A 142 11.48 2.18 -2.58
N ILE A 143 10.51 2.39 -3.47
CA ILE A 143 9.98 1.34 -4.34
C ILE A 143 10.12 1.72 -5.80
N TYR A 144 10.78 0.86 -6.56
CA TYR A 144 10.95 0.95 -8.01
C TYR A 144 10.54 -0.33 -8.70
N ALA A 145 9.81 -0.22 -9.80
CA ALA A 145 9.51 -1.34 -10.70
C ALA A 145 10.61 -1.50 -11.76
N LYS A 146 10.76 -2.69 -12.32
CA LYS A 146 11.49 -2.88 -13.58
C LYS A 146 10.72 -2.24 -14.74
N ASP A 147 9.42 -2.50 -14.83
CA ASP A 147 8.46 -1.78 -15.70
C ASP A 147 7.19 -1.47 -14.91
N ARG A 148 6.96 -0.19 -14.59
CA ARG A 148 5.79 0.23 -13.81
C ARG A 148 4.45 -0.15 -14.43
N ASN A 149 4.38 -0.25 -15.76
CA ASN A 149 3.14 -0.57 -16.46
C ASN A 149 2.74 -2.05 -16.30
N LYS A 150 3.67 -2.91 -15.93
CA LYS A 150 3.45 -4.34 -15.71
C LYS A 150 3.17 -4.68 -14.24
N VAL A 151 3.52 -3.78 -13.30
CA VAL A 151 3.32 -4.03 -11.86
C VAL A 151 1.87 -3.78 -11.47
N SER A 152 1.28 -4.72 -10.78
CA SER A 152 0.00 -4.59 -10.07
C SER A 152 0.20 -4.69 -8.56
N GLY A 153 -0.68 -4.05 -7.80
CA GLY A 153 -0.65 -4.11 -6.34
C GLY A 153 -1.98 -4.62 -5.78
N ASN A 154 -1.89 -5.43 -4.73
CA ASN A 154 -3.05 -5.91 -4.00
C ASN A 154 -3.70 -4.79 -3.17
N LEU A 155 -5.00 -4.87 -3.02
CA LEU A 155 -5.72 -3.99 -2.12
C LEU A 155 -5.57 -4.48 -0.67
N TRP A 156 -5.47 -3.54 0.25
CA TRP A 156 -5.59 -3.85 1.67
C TRP A 156 -7.05 -4.05 2.06
N PRO A 157 -7.33 -4.92 3.03
CA PRO A 157 -8.66 -5.06 3.57
C PRO A 157 -9.13 -3.72 4.18
N GLU A 158 -10.41 -3.41 4.03
CA GLU A 158 -10.99 -2.27 4.75
C GLU A 158 -10.90 -2.52 6.27
N SER A 159 -10.76 -1.44 7.05
CA SER A 159 -10.76 -1.57 8.51
C SER A 159 -12.07 -2.19 9.00
N GLU A 160 -12.03 -2.96 10.08
CA GLU A 160 -13.22 -3.54 10.71
C GLU A 160 -14.31 -2.50 10.99
N LYS A 161 -13.92 -1.29 11.43
CA LYS A 161 -14.83 -0.18 11.64
C LYS A 161 -15.56 0.21 10.37
N THR A 162 -14.86 0.24 9.23
CA THR A 162 -15.44 0.53 7.93
C THR A 162 -16.37 -0.59 7.49
N ILE A 163 -15.94 -1.86 7.59
CA ILE A 163 -16.76 -3.03 7.26
C ILE A 163 -18.05 -3.04 8.09
N LYS A 164 -17.97 -2.83 9.39
CA LYS A 164 -19.14 -2.77 10.30
C LYS A 164 -20.08 -1.59 9.98
N SER A 165 -19.66 -0.60 9.18
CA SER A 165 -20.52 0.52 8.73
C SER A 165 -21.47 0.15 7.60
N TYR A 166 -21.22 -0.92 6.85
CA TYR A 166 -22.06 -1.42 5.77
C TYR A 166 -23.17 -2.32 6.33
N LYS A 167 -24.27 -1.67 6.78
CA LYS A 167 -25.36 -2.33 7.52
C LYS A 167 -26.52 -2.82 6.66
N ARG A 168 -26.56 -2.43 5.40
CA ARG A 168 -27.64 -2.78 4.45
C ARG A 168 -27.10 -3.71 3.39
N LYS A 169 -27.96 -4.58 2.83
CA LYS A 169 -27.58 -5.55 1.80
C LYS A 169 -28.68 -5.59 0.73
N ASP A 170 -28.28 -5.70 -0.52
CA ASP A 170 -29.15 -6.04 -1.65
C ASP A 170 -28.44 -7.06 -2.58
N ALA A 171 -28.94 -7.25 -3.79
CA ALA A 171 -28.38 -8.19 -4.76
C ALA A 171 -26.91 -7.88 -5.14
N ASN A 172 -26.50 -6.58 -5.05
CA ASN A 172 -25.16 -6.15 -5.39
C ASN A 172 -24.17 -6.21 -4.20
N GLY A 173 -24.62 -6.57 -3.01
CA GLY A 173 -23.77 -6.75 -1.83
C GLY A 173 -24.13 -5.85 -0.64
N PHE A 174 -23.21 -5.76 0.32
CA PHE A 174 -23.36 -4.89 1.48
C PHE A 174 -23.08 -3.42 1.11
N PHE A 175 -23.90 -2.51 1.64
CA PHE A 175 -23.75 -1.07 1.39
C PHE A 175 -24.12 -0.22 2.61
N LYS A 176 -23.70 1.03 2.56
CA LYS A 176 -24.17 2.11 3.43
C LYS A 176 -24.69 3.28 2.60
N MET A 177 -25.55 4.09 3.20
CA MET A 177 -26.04 5.30 2.55
C MET A 177 -25.09 6.46 2.84
N ARG A 178 -24.66 7.17 1.80
CA ARG A 178 -23.88 8.41 1.90
C ARG A 178 -24.68 9.59 1.37
N ASP A 179 -24.49 10.77 1.96
CA ASP A 179 -25.10 11.99 1.43
C ASP A 179 -24.59 12.25 0.01
N PHE A 180 -25.53 12.50 -0.90
CA PHE A 180 -25.22 12.78 -2.31
C PHE A 180 -24.83 14.23 -2.53
N MET A 181 -25.13 15.10 -1.58
CA MET A 181 -24.72 16.50 -1.58
C MET A 181 -23.21 16.62 -1.30
N ARG A 182 -22.55 17.54 -1.99
CA ARG A 182 -21.14 17.89 -1.76
C ARG A 182 -21.05 19.05 -0.75
N THR A 183 -20.22 18.90 0.28
CA THR A 183 -20.06 19.90 1.37
C THR A 183 -18.62 20.36 1.60
N GLY A 184 -17.63 19.77 0.88
CA GLY A 184 -16.22 20.17 0.95
C GLY A 184 -15.87 21.37 0.07
N GLY A 185 -14.60 21.59 -0.22
CA GLY A 185 -14.13 22.62 -1.15
C GLY A 185 -14.84 22.56 -2.51
N HIS A 186 -15.03 23.72 -3.14
CA HIS A 186 -15.74 23.86 -4.42
C HIS A 186 -17.13 23.20 -4.39
N SER A 187 -17.94 23.52 -3.38
CA SER A 187 -19.25 22.92 -3.14
C SER A 187 -20.42 23.87 -3.33
N TYR A 188 -20.18 25.07 -3.79
CA TYR A 188 -21.22 26.07 -4.09
C TYR A 188 -21.64 26.06 -5.57
N PRO A 189 -22.85 26.51 -5.89
CA PRO A 189 -23.36 26.55 -7.27
C PRO A 189 -22.44 27.30 -8.24
N VAL A 190 -21.81 28.40 -7.80
CA VAL A 190 -20.85 29.17 -8.60
C VAL A 190 -19.63 28.34 -9.02
N ASP A 191 -19.16 27.43 -8.16
CA ASP A 191 -17.99 26.59 -8.45
C ASP A 191 -18.27 25.56 -9.54
N ARG A 192 -19.51 25.01 -9.57
CA ARG A 192 -19.91 23.92 -10.46
C ARG A 192 -21.38 24.00 -10.83
N PRO A 193 -21.79 24.96 -11.68
CA PRO A 193 -23.20 25.17 -12.03
C PRO A 193 -23.87 23.97 -12.72
N ASN A 194 -23.10 23.11 -13.41
CA ASN A 194 -23.60 21.85 -13.98
C ASN A 194 -24.06 20.81 -12.92
N SER A 195 -23.63 20.97 -11.67
CA SER A 195 -23.95 20.07 -10.56
C SER A 195 -24.98 20.67 -9.59
N PHE A 196 -25.51 21.88 -9.91
CA PHE A 196 -26.61 22.48 -9.20
C PHE A 196 -27.89 22.37 -10.04
N TYR A 197 -28.80 21.53 -9.59
CA TYR A 197 -30.10 21.27 -10.21
C TYR A 197 -31.08 20.76 -9.15
N CYS A 198 -32.39 20.90 -9.45
CA CYS A 198 -33.46 20.32 -8.64
C CYS A 198 -33.72 18.86 -9.06
N VAL A 199 -34.14 18.04 -8.12
CA VAL A 199 -34.69 16.72 -8.41
C VAL A 199 -36.16 16.73 -7.99
N ARG A 200 -37.08 16.53 -8.94
CA ARG A 200 -38.50 16.34 -8.71
C ARG A 200 -38.73 14.92 -8.22
N TYR A 201 -39.51 14.77 -7.19
CA TYR A 201 -39.90 13.48 -6.64
C TYR A 201 -41.42 13.39 -6.52
N ASN A 202 -42.01 12.48 -7.26
CA ASN A 202 -43.42 12.16 -7.12
C ASN A 202 -43.61 11.20 -5.94
N GLU A 203 -44.37 11.63 -4.92
CA GLU A 203 -44.59 10.84 -3.71
C GLU A 203 -45.49 9.62 -3.91
N ILE A 204 -46.29 9.61 -4.97
CA ILE A 204 -47.21 8.51 -5.32
C ILE A 204 -46.47 7.47 -6.15
N THR A 205 -45.89 7.85 -7.29
CA THR A 205 -45.21 6.91 -8.21
C THR A 205 -43.82 6.55 -7.76
N LYS A 206 -43.23 7.31 -6.81
CA LYS A 206 -41.84 7.21 -6.33
C LYS A 206 -40.78 7.54 -7.39
N GLU A 207 -41.20 8.13 -8.49
CA GLU A 207 -40.29 8.54 -9.56
C GLU A 207 -39.48 9.77 -9.17
N MET A 208 -38.22 9.75 -9.57
CA MET A 208 -37.27 10.86 -9.43
C MET A 208 -36.86 11.35 -10.81
N THR A 209 -36.97 12.63 -11.07
CA THR A 209 -36.56 13.23 -12.35
C THR A 209 -35.77 14.50 -12.07
N PRO A 210 -34.50 14.60 -12.49
CA PRO A 210 -33.75 15.85 -12.39
C PRO A 210 -34.32 16.88 -13.38
N THR A 211 -34.27 18.15 -12.99
CA THR A 211 -34.58 19.28 -13.88
C THR A 211 -33.31 19.63 -14.69
N TYR A 212 -33.31 20.71 -15.42
CA TYR A 212 -32.12 21.29 -16.02
C TYR A 212 -31.17 21.87 -14.96
N SER A 213 -29.86 21.96 -15.26
CA SER A 213 -28.88 22.54 -14.34
C SER A 213 -28.87 24.08 -14.38
N LEU A 214 -28.27 24.70 -13.34
CA LEU A 214 -28.02 26.14 -13.35
C LEU A 214 -27.16 26.56 -14.56
N LYS A 215 -26.25 25.71 -15.04
CA LYS A 215 -25.50 26.01 -16.27
C LYS A 215 -26.37 26.01 -17.51
N ASP A 216 -27.34 25.08 -17.61
CA ASP A 216 -28.27 25.03 -18.72
C ASP A 216 -29.18 26.26 -18.69
N TYR A 217 -29.65 26.68 -17.49
CA TYR A 217 -30.40 27.89 -17.28
C TYR A 217 -29.64 29.16 -17.74
N MET A 218 -28.38 29.28 -17.35
CA MET A 218 -27.51 30.38 -17.77
C MET A 218 -27.38 30.43 -19.29
N LEU A 219 -27.17 29.28 -19.92
CA LEU A 219 -27.01 29.19 -21.39
C LEU A 219 -28.31 29.59 -22.10
N SER A 220 -29.46 29.08 -21.66
CA SER A 220 -30.79 29.36 -22.26
C SER A 220 -31.19 30.83 -22.14
N ASN A 221 -30.75 31.50 -21.10
CA ASN A 221 -31.04 32.92 -20.85
C ASN A 221 -29.88 33.86 -21.27
N SER A 222 -28.86 33.36 -21.98
CA SER A 222 -27.71 34.14 -22.42
C SER A 222 -26.97 34.86 -21.28
N ILE A 223 -26.94 34.25 -20.07
CA ILE A 223 -26.29 34.79 -18.89
C ILE A 223 -24.82 34.34 -18.91
N GLN A 224 -23.91 35.29 -19.01
CA GLN A 224 -22.46 34.99 -19.05
C GLN A 224 -21.84 35.02 -17.67
N ASP A 225 -22.20 35.95 -16.81
CA ASP A 225 -21.62 36.17 -15.50
C ASP A 225 -22.50 35.68 -14.36
N PHE A 226 -21.87 35.21 -13.29
CA PHE A 226 -22.55 34.76 -12.09
C PHE A 226 -22.84 35.97 -11.18
N THR A 227 -24.12 36.26 -10.95
CA THR A 227 -24.60 37.34 -10.04
C THR A 227 -25.13 36.75 -8.73
N GLU A 228 -25.16 37.54 -7.66
CA GLU A 228 -25.61 37.07 -6.34
C GLU A 228 -27.06 36.56 -6.34
N ASP A 229 -27.91 37.20 -7.17
CA ASP A 229 -29.35 36.89 -7.30
C ASP A 229 -29.64 35.75 -8.30
N LEU A 230 -28.64 35.28 -9.02
CA LEU A 230 -28.80 34.26 -10.06
C LEU A 230 -29.41 32.96 -9.54
N ILE A 231 -28.97 32.54 -8.37
CA ILE A 231 -29.46 31.29 -7.75
C ILE A 231 -30.94 31.44 -7.38
N ASP A 232 -31.31 32.55 -6.79
CA ASP A 232 -32.69 32.82 -6.37
C ASP A 232 -33.65 32.94 -7.59
N LYS A 233 -33.20 33.55 -8.68
CA LYS A 233 -33.94 33.57 -9.96
C LYS A 233 -34.14 32.16 -10.51
N TYR A 234 -33.09 31.37 -10.59
CA TYR A 234 -33.16 29.98 -11.05
C TYR A 234 -34.13 29.15 -10.18
N VAL A 235 -33.99 29.23 -8.84
CA VAL A 235 -34.85 28.50 -7.91
C VAL A 235 -36.29 28.92 -8.02
N SER A 236 -36.56 30.24 -8.19
CA SER A 236 -37.88 30.76 -8.38
C SER A 236 -38.53 30.29 -9.68
N GLU A 237 -37.76 30.21 -10.78
CA GLU A 237 -38.23 29.69 -12.05
C GLU A 237 -38.61 28.22 -11.94
N ILE A 238 -37.75 27.36 -11.36
CA ILE A 238 -38.08 25.96 -11.12
C ILE A 238 -39.33 25.79 -10.25
N ASN A 239 -39.46 26.58 -9.18
CA ASN A 239 -40.66 26.54 -8.34
C ASN A 239 -41.94 26.94 -9.10
N ASN A 240 -41.88 27.95 -9.95
CA ASN A 240 -43.01 28.39 -10.76
C ASN A 240 -43.39 27.36 -11.84
N GLU A 241 -42.37 26.81 -12.55
CA GLU A 241 -42.58 25.84 -13.62
C GLU A 241 -43.27 24.57 -13.11
N PHE A 242 -42.85 24.07 -11.93
CA PHE A 242 -43.36 22.82 -11.36
C PHE A 242 -44.40 23.02 -10.24
N SER A 243 -44.91 24.25 -10.02
CA SER A 243 -45.86 24.58 -8.95
C SER A 243 -47.17 23.79 -9.00
N LYS A 244 -47.58 23.38 -10.19
CA LYS A 244 -48.84 22.65 -10.44
C LYS A 244 -48.67 21.14 -10.37
N GLU A 245 -47.44 20.65 -10.31
CA GLU A 245 -47.14 19.22 -10.20
C GLU A 245 -47.21 18.77 -8.74
N ASN A 246 -47.84 17.63 -8.51
CA ASN A 246 -47.82 17.01 -7.18
C ASN A 246 -46.48 16.31 -6.91
N CYS A 247 -45.41 17.09 -6.84
CA CYS A 247 -44.07 16.61 -6.63
C CYS A 247 -43.33 17.42 -5.57
N LEU A 248 -42.42 16.75 -4.87
CA LEU A 248 -41.48 17.38 -3.94
C LEU A 248 -40.24 17.84 -4.72
N LEU A 249 -39.92 19.12 -4.63
CA LEU A 249 -38.72 19.71 -5.23
C LEU A 249 -37.54 19.60 -4.25
N ILE A 250 -36.51 18.91 -4.65
CA ILE A 250 -35.33 18.61 -3.79
C ILE A 250 -34.12 19.34 -4.37
N PHE A 251 -33.69 20.39 -3.68
CA PHE A 251 -32.44 21.09 -3.95
C PHE A 251 -31.34 20.64 -3.00
N PRO A 252 -30.07 20.77 -3.37
CA PRO A 252 -28.94 20.50 -2.47
C PRO A 252 -28.77 21.64 -1.45
N ILE A 253 -29.50 21.55 -0.34
CA ILE A 253 -29.51 22.55 0.74
C ILE A 253 -28.88 21.90 1.99
N ASP A 254 -27.89 22.56 2.59
CA ASP A 254 -27.24 22.09 3.81
C ASP A 254 -28.07 22.43 5.08
N SER A 255 -27.58 21.96 6.23
CA SER A 255 -28.24 22.19 7.53
C SER A 255 -28.25 23.66 7.99
N LYS A 256 -27.54 24.55 7.29
CA LYS A 256 -27.50 25.98 7.51
C LYS A 256 -28.33 26.75 6.45
N SER A 257 -29.21 26.06 5.75
CA SER A 257 -30.03 26.59 4.66
C SER A 257 -29.25 27.21 3.50
N LYS A 258 -27.98 26.79 3.30
CA LYS A 258 -27.16 27.27 2.18
C LYS A 258 -27.25 26.31 1.01
N PHE A 259 -27.39 26.85 -0.19
CA PHE A 259 -27.34 26.08 -1.42
C PHE A 259 -25.92 25.49 -1.60
N ARG A 260 -25.88 24.20 -1.94
CA ARG A 260 -24.72 23.41 -2.26
C ARG A 260 -24.87 22.83 -3.65
N ILE A 261 -24.07 21.84 -4.00
CA ILE A 261 -24.19 21.12 -5.26
C ILE A 261 -24.31 19.62 -5.02
N TRP A 262 -24.81 18.90 -5.98
CA TRP A 262 -24.75 17.45 -6.00
C TRP A 262 -23.33 16.95 -6.35
N ARG A 263 -23.05 15.71 -6.02
CA ARG A 263 -21.73 15.09 -6.32
C ARG A 263 -21.55 14.76 -7.80
N ARG A 264 -22.63 14.74 -8.58
CA ARG A 264 -22.66 14.33 -9.98
C ARG A 264 -23.54 15.27 -10.80
N THR A 265 -23.28 15.30 -12.09
CA THR A 265 -24.11 16.01 -13.10
C THR A 265 -25.35 15.18 -13.48
N ILE A 266 -26.26 15.78 -14.23
CA ILE A 266 -27.54 15.16 -14.63
C ILE A 266 -27.36 13.82 -15.36
N PRO A 267 -26.49 13.63 -16.35
CA PRO A 267 -26.33 12.32 -16.97
C PRO A 267 -25.94 11.21 -15.97
N SER A 268 -25.11 11.55 -15.00
CA SER A 268 -24.71 10.58 -13.98
C SER A 268 -25.81 10.27 -12.97
N ILE A 269 -26.66 11.24 -12.57
CA ILE A 269 -27.76 10.96 -11.64
C ILE A 269 -28.86 10.14 -12.30
N ASN A 270 -29.16 10.33 -13.60
CA ASN A 270 -30.10 9.51 -14.34
C ASN A 270 -29.70 8.03 -14.27
N TYR A 271 -28.44 7.72 -14.56
CA TYR A 271 -27.91 6.35 -14.39
C TYR A 271 -28.12 5.82 -12.96
N LEU A 272 -27.87 6.64 -11.94
CA LEU A 272 -28.03 6.23 -10.54
C LEU A 272 -29.50 5.99 -10.17
N ILE A 273 -30.42 6.75 -10.72
CA ILE A 273 -31.87 6.59 -10.52
C ILE A 273 -32.36 5.30 -11.20
N GLU A 274 -32.04 5.11 -12.47
CA GLU A 274 -32.39 3.92 -13.26
C GLU A 274 -31.90 2.62 -12.60
N ASN A 275 -30.70 2.65 -12.01
CA ASN A 275 -30.13 1.50 -11.31
C ASN A 275 -30.50 1.44 -9.81
N GLN A 276 -31.43 2.25 -9.33
CA GLN A 276 -31.92 2.29 -7.94
C GLN A 276 -30.79 2.47 -6.90
N LEU A 277 -29.79 3.27 -7.26
CA LEU A 277 -28.61 3.55 -6.42
C LEU A 277 -28.79 4.79 -5.56
N ILE A 278 -29.89 5.55 -5.75
CA ILE A 278 -30.23 6.76 -5.01
C ILE A 278 -31.52 6.56 -4.22
N GLU A 279 -31.54 7.09 -3.01
CA GLU A 279 -32.71 7.16 -2.14
C GLU A 279 -32.91 8.59 -1.62
N ILE A 280 -34.14 8.95 -1.32
CA ILE A 280 -34.46 10.23 -0.68
C ILE A 280 -34.36 10.07 0.83
N ARG A 281 -33.65 10.99 1.46
CA ARG A 281 -33.71 11.19 2.89
C ARG A 281 -34.84 12.17 3.23
N LYS A 282 -35.82 11.70 3.96
CA LYS A 282 -36.84 12.53 4.61
C LYS A 282 -36.56 12.54 6.11
N ASP A 283 -36.24 13.70 6.62
CA ASP A 283 -36.00 13.92 8.05
C ASP A 283 -36.86 15.10 8.50
N LYS A 284 -37.62 14.95 9.60
CA LYS A 284 -38.50 16.01 10.12
C LYS A 284 -37.76 17.31 10.49
N LYS A 285 -36.45 17.22 10.74
CA LYS A 285 -35.62 18.34 11.22
C LYS A 285 -34.68 18.90 10.14
N LYS A 286 -34.67 18.34 8.94
CA LYS A 286 -33.73 18.74 7.89
C LYS A 286 -34.41 18.75 6.54
N PRO A 287 -33.99 19.64 5.62
CA PRO A 287 -34.50 19.62 4.26
C PRO A 287 -34.37 18.22 3.63
N PRO A 288 -35.34 17.82 2.78
CA PRO A 288 -35.20 16.59 2.00
C PRO A 288 -33.89 16.61 1.21
N SER A 289 -33.23 15.49 1.12
CA SER A 289 -31.95 15.37 0.42
C SER A 289 -31.79 13.99 -0.18
N LEU A 290 -30.85 13.85 -1.10
CA LEU A 290 -30.53 12.59 -1.74
C LEU A 290 -29.41 11.88 -1.02
N ARG A 291 -29.48 10.55 -0.99
CA ARG A 291 -28.43 9.66 -0.54
C ARG A 291 -28.10 8.62 -1.60
N ILE A 292 -26.83 8.27 -1.74
CA ILE A 292 -26.34 7.27 -2.67
C ILE A 292 -25.92 6.00 -1.90
N LYS A 293 -26.18 4.84 -2.48
CA LYS A 293 -25.65 3.55 -2.02
C LYS A 293 -24.14 3.52 -2.25
N ASP A 294 -23.38 3.36 -1.19
CA ASP A 294 -21.92 3.19 -1.20
C ASP A 294 -21.64 1.74 -0.83
N TYR A 295 -21.35 0.91 -1.84
CA TYR A 295 -21.12 -0.51 -1.66
C TYR A 295 -19.76 -0.77 -1.02
N GLN A 296 -19.69 -1.85 -0.23
CA GLN A 296 -18.46 -2.37 0.32
C GLN A 296 -17.52 -2.72 -0.83
N LYS A 297 -16.31 -2.20 -0.77
CA LYS A 297 -15.27 -2.50 -1.75
C LYS A 297 -14.55 -3.79 -1.37
N LYS A 298 -13.93 -4.45 -2.33
CA LYS A 298 -13.05 -5.60 -2.09
C LYS A 298 -11.82 -5.24 -1.23
N GLY A 299 -11.49 -3.97 -1.15
CA GLY A 299 -10.38 -3.43 -0.37
C GLY A 299 -10.09 -1.99 -0.74
N VAL A 300 -9.03 -1.44 -0.16
CA VAL A 300 -8.56 -0.06 -0.37
C VAL A 300 -7.11 -0.07 -0.84
N LEU A 301 -6.73 0.93 -1.62
CA LEU A 301 -5.32 1.11 -1.98
C LEU A 301 -4.48 1.32 -0.71
N PRO A 302 -3.32 0.67 -0.59
CA PRO A 302 -2.36 0.95 0.47
C PRO A 302 -2.00 2.43 0.50
N ARG A 303 -1.82 2.98 1.69
CA ARG A 303 -1.44 4.38 1.85
C ARG A 303 0.09 4.50 1.88
N SER A 304 0.59 5.67 1.52
CA SER A 304 2.03 5.96 1.49
C SER A 304 2.60 6.48 2.82
N MET A 305 1.84 6.48 3.91
CA MET A 305 2.27 6.89 5.25
C MET A 305 1.91 5.77 6.24
N TRP A 306 2.92 5.17 6.86
CA TRP A 306 2.76 4.01 7.74
C TRP A 306 3.13 4.36 9.18
N THR A 307 2.14 4.71 9.98
CA THR A 307 2.29 5.18 11.36
C THR A 307 1.66 4.26 12.40
N ASP A 308 1.23 3.06 12.00
CA ASP A 308 0.62 2.10 12.91
C ASP A 308 1.68 1.52 13.85
N SER A 309 1.34 1.40 15.14
CA SER A 309 2.23 0.82 16.16
C SER A 309 2.63 -0.64 15.90
N LYS A 310 1.91 -1.34 15.01
CA LYS A 310 2.30 -2.69 14.58
C LYS A 310 3.64 -2.73 13.83
N TYR A 311 4.17 -1.59 13.40
CA TYR A 311 5.46 -1.49 12.71
C TYR A 311 6.65 -1.25 13.66
N ASP A 312 6.41 -1.11 14.98
CA ASP A 312 7.47 -0.95 15.97
C ASP A 312 8.51 -2.08 15.88
N ALA A 313 9.75 -1.73 15.50
CA ALA A 313 10.86 -2.67 15.34
C ALA A 313 11.35 -3.24 16.68
N THR A 314 11.15 -2.53 17.79
CA THR A 314 11.49 -3.06 19.13
C THR A 314 10.59 -4.25 19.46
N THR A 315 9.31 -4.14 19.26
CA THR A 315 8.33 -5.19 19.60
C THR A 315 8.32 -6.32 18.57
N TYR A 316 8.18 -5.97 17.29
CA TYR A 316 7.99 -6.93 16.21
C TYR A 316 9.27 -7.28 15.44
N GLY A 317 10.40 -6.74 15.85
CA GLY A 317 11.74 -7.11 15.43
C GLY A 317 12.51 -7.75 16.59
N THR A 318 13.13 -6.92 17.46
CA THR A 318 14.05 -7.36 18.51
C THR A 318 13.44 -8.34 19.52
N LYS A 319 12.29 -7.96 20.12
CA LYS A 319 11.63 -8.84 21.12
C LYS A 319 11.11 -10.12 20.49
N LEU A 320 10.61 -10.04 19.26
CA LEU A 320 10.14 -11.21 18.52
C LEU A 320 11.30 -12.16 18.20
N LEU A 321 12.42 -11.65 17.67
CA LEU A 321 13.60 -12.46 17.38
C LEU A 321 14.10 -13.17 18.63
N LYS A 322 14.29 -12.44 19.74
CA LYS A 322 14.70 -13.01 21.03
C LYS A 322 13.76 -14.12 21.50
N LYS A 323 12.46 -13.97 21.29
CA LYS A 323 11.48 -14.99 21.67
C LYS A 323 11.58 -16.25 20.83
N ILE A 324 11.99 -16.13 19.56
CA ILE A 324 12.12 -17.27 18.64
C ILE A 324 13.42 -18.02 18.90
N ILE A 325 14.58 -17.32 18.88
CA ILE A 325 15.91 -17.96 18.94
C ILE A 325 16.51 -18.05 20.36
N GLY A 326 15.91 -17.36 21.34
CA GLY A 326 16.32 -17.44 22.75
C GLY A 326 17.49 -16.54 23.17
N ASN A 327 18.12 -15.84 22.23
CA ASN A 327 19.27 -14.96 22.49
C ASN A 327 19.10 -13.58 21.81
N ASN A 328 20.09 -12.71 21.97
CA ASN A 328 20.08 -11.33 21.48
C ASN A 328 21.34 -11.04 20.62
N GLU A 329 21.74 -11.98 19.80
CA GLU A 329 22.99 -11.91 19.03
C GLU A 329 22.92 -10.99 17.81
N PHE A 330 21.71 -10.51 17.44
CA PHE A 330 21.52 -9.63 16.30
C PHE A 330 20.88 -8.31 16.72
N SER A 331 21.53 -7.21 16.38
CA SER A 331 21.03 -5.85 16.62
C SER A 331 20.14 -5.39 15.46
N TYR A 332 19.06 -4.68 15.78
CA TYR A 332 18.19 -4.00 14.82
C TYR A 332 17.48 -4.87 13.76
N PRO A 333 16.87 -6.01 14.12
CA PRO A 333 16.04 -6.74 13.16
C PRO A 333 14.85 -5.88 12.72
N LYS A 334 14.51 -5.93 11.43
CA LYS A 334 13.32 -5.23 10.91
C LYS A 334 12.03 -5.74 11.55
N SER A 335 11.01 -4.88 11.62
CA SER A 335 9.68 -5.29 12.04
C SER A 335 9.10 -6.32 11.07
N LEU A 336 8.72 -7.49 11.57
CA LEU A 336 8.08 -8.54 10.76
C LEU A 336 6.81 -8.02 10.08
N ASN A 337 6.00 -7.23 10.77
CA ASN A 337 4.76 -6.70 10.22
C ASN A 337 5.02 -5.71 9.08
N ALA A 338 6.07 -4.90 9.18
CA ALA A 338 6.45 -3.98 8.12
C ALA A 338 6.86 -4.73 6.84
N VAL A 339 7.73 -5.73 6.98
CA VAL A 339 8.19 -6.55 5.86
C VAL A 339 7.02 -7.36 5.27
N LYS A 340 6.19 -7.96 6.11
CA LYS A 340 5.03 -8.73 5.65
C LYS A 340 4.05 -7.87 4.85
N ASP A 341 3.67 -6.72 5.39
CA ASP A 341 2.68 -5.85 4.75
C ASP A 341 3.17 -5.32 3.39
N ILE A 342 4.45 -4.94 3.26
CA ILE A 342 4.96 -4.45 1.98
C ILE A 342 5.06 -5.57 0.94
N LEU A 343 5.46 -6.76 1.33
CA LEU A 343 5.51 -7.91 0.44
C LEU A 343 4.11 -8.31 -0.05
N GLN A 344 3.12 -8.36 0.84
CA GLN A 344 1.73 -8.69 0.50
C GLN A 344 1.10 -7.73 -0.52
N ILE A 345 1.57 -6.48 -0.62
CA ILE A 345 1.08 -5.54 -1.64
C ILE A 345 1.41 -6.03 -3.05
N PHE A 346 2.56 -6.68 -3.24
CA PHE A 346 3.08 -6.97 -4.57
C PHE A 346 3.18 -8.46 -4.93
N LEU A 347 3.07 -9.35 -3.94
CA LEU A 347 3.01 -10.78 -4.20
C LEU A 347 1.69 -11.16 -4.87
N SER A 348 1.76 -12.05 -5.84
CA SER A 348 0.57 -12.57 -6.52
C SER A 348 -0.29 -13.39 -5.54
N ASN A 349 -1.62 -13.25 -5.66
CA ASN A 349 -2.56 -14.13 -4.96
C ASN A 349 -2.84 -15.42 -5.72
N ASP A 350 -2.46 -15.50 -7.00
CA ASP A 350 -2.82 -16.59 -7.91
C ASP A 350 -1.61 -17.47 -8.27
N GLU A 351 -0.39 -16.92 -8.23
CA GLU A 351 0.85 -17.58 -8.62
C GLU A 351 1.89 -17.54 -7.50
N ASP A 352 2.76 -18.55 -7.45
CA ASP A 352 3.88 -18.56 -6.53
C ASP A 352 5.04 -17.72 -7.09
N ASN A 353 5.60 -16.87 -6.25
CA ASN A 353 6.65 -15.93 -6.63
C ASN A 353 7.96 -16.23 -5.91
N VAL A 354 9.07 -15.74 -6.47
CA VAL A 354 10.38 -15.74 -5.83
C VAL A 354 10.71 -14.34 -5.31
N VAL A 355 11.09 -14.26 -4.05
CA VAL A 355 11.57 -13.06 -3.37
C VAL A 355 13.07 -13.19 -3.13
N LEU A 356 13.81 -12.13 -3.40
CA LEU A 356 15.24 -12.05 -3.16
C LEU A 356 15.54 -11.02 -2.07
N ASP A 357 16.25 -11.43 -1.03
CA ASP A 357 16.78 -10.56 0.02
C ASP A 357 18.31 -10.61 -0.03
N ILE A 358 18.94 -9.52 -0.48
CA ILE A 358 20.39 -9.49 -0.69
C ILE A 358 21.21 -9.03 0.53
N PHE A 359 20.53 -8.61 1.61
CA PHE A 359 21.13 -8.28 2.89
C PHE A 359 20.31 -8.96 3.99
N GLY A 360 20.42 -10.29 4.07
CA GLY A 360 19.52 -11.16 4.82
C GLY A 360 19.39 -10.85 6.31
N GLY A 361 20.44 -10.32 6.91
CA GLY A 361 20.42 -9.90 8.31
C GLY A 361 19.89 -10.99 9.24
N SER A 362 18.79 -10.70 9.92
CA SER A 362 18.14 -11.67 10.82
C SER A 362 17.14 -12.60 10.15
N GLY A 363 17.02 -12.61 8.81
CA GLY A 363 16.08 -13.47 8.07
C GLY A 363 14.62 -13.07 8.21
N THR A 364 14.33 -11.78 8.39
CA THR A 364 12.94 -11.28 8.58
C THR A 364 12.10 -11.47 7.32
N THR A 365 12.68 -11.27 6.14
CA THR A 365 12.00 -11.41 4.85
C THR A 365 11.51 -12.84 4.64
N ASN A 366 12.34 -13.84 4.87
CA ASN A 366 11.93 -15.24 4.76
C ASN A 366 10.84 -15.61 5.79
N HIS A 367 10.97 -15.14 7.05
CA HIS A 367 9.90 -15.31 8.05
C HIS A 367 8.57 -14.73 7.59
N ALA A 368 8.58 -13.53 6.99
CA ALA A 368 7.38 -12.92 6.43
C ALA A 368 6.77 -13.77 5.30
N ILE A 369 7.59 -14.33 4.41
CA ILE A 369 7.13 -15.21 3.33
C ILE A 369 6.50 -16.49 3.90
N LEU A 370 7.10 -17.13 4.90
CA LEU A 370 6.53 -18.32 5.55
C LEU A 370 5.15 -18.02 6.16
N GLU A 371 4.97 -16.86 6.83
CA GLU A 371 3.66 -16.46 7.34
C GLU A 371 2.64 -16.15 6.23
N ILE A 372 3.07 -15.49 5.15
CA ILE A 372 2.23 -15.21 3.98
C ILE A 372 1.77 -16.52 3.33
N ASN A 373 2.69 -17.47 3.14
CA ASN A 373 2.38 -18.78 2.58
C ASN A 373 1.30 -19.50 3.40
N LYS A 374 1.43 -19.53 4.72
CA LYS A 374 0.42 -20.10 5.61
C LYS A 374 -0.93 -19.38 5.50
N GLN A 375 -0.89 -18.04 5.53
CA GLN A 375 -2.10 -17.21 5.53
C GLN A 375 -2.91 -17.36 4.24
N HIS A 376 -2.23 -17.48 3.10
CA HIS A 376 -2.86 -17.48 1.77
C HIS A 376 -2.81 -18.84 1.07
N ASN A 377 -2.31 -19.89 1.75
CA ASN A 377 -2.09 -21.22 1.18
C ASN A 377 -1.27 -21.16 -0.11
N ARG A 378 -0.11 -20.46 -0.06
CA ARG A 378 0.82 -20.25 -1.19
C ARG A 378 2.15 -20.94 -0.92
N LYS A 379 3.01 -20.98 -1.94
CA LYS A 379 4.37 -21.54 -1.87
C LYS A 379 5.39 -20.55 -2.46
N HIS A 380 5.25 -19.26 -2.14
CA HIS A 380 6.28 -18.29 -2.50
C HIS A 380 7.64 -18.74 -1.92
N LYS A 381 8.70 -18.49 -2.64
CA LYS A 381 10.07 -18.80 -2.22
C LYS A 381 10.83 -17.55 -1.84
N CYS A 382 11.77 -17.69 -0.94
CA CYS A 382 12.70 -16.62 -0.58
C CYS A 382 14.14 -17.10 -0.73
N ILE A 383 14.95 -16.30 -1.42
CA ILE A 383 16.40 -16.43 -1.51
C ILE A 383 16.97 -15.32 -0.63
N THR A 384 17.66 -15.71 0.44
CA THR A 384 18.28 -14.82 1.41
C THR A 384 19.80 -14.92 1.28
N ILE A 385 20.47 -13.82 0.97
CA ILE A 385 21.93 -13.78 0.84
C ILE A 385 22.51 -13.00 2.01
N GLU A 386 23.55 -13.54 2.65
CA GLU A 386 24.27 -12.88 3.74
C GLU A 386 25.72 -13.35 3.77
N GLN A 387 26.64 -12.42 3.96
CA GLN A 387 28.07 -12.74 4.02
C GLN A 387 28.60 -13.04 5.43
N GLU A 388 27.88 -12.58 6.45
CA GLU A 388 28.30 -12.71 7.85
C GLU A 388 27.85 -14.02 8.46
N THR A 389 28.59 -14.46 9.46
CA THR A 389 28.39 -15.78 10.13
C THR A 389 27.02 -15.91 10.81
N TYR A 390 26.35 -14.80 11.12
CA TYR A 390 25.02 -14.85 11.72
C TYR A 390 23.94 -15.35 10.75
N ILE A 391 24.24 -15.55 9.47
CA ILE A 391 23.31 -16.23 8.55
C ILE A 391 22.91 -17.60 9.09
N GLU A 392 23.86 -18.37 9.64
CA GLU A 392 23.61 -19.68 10.20
C GLU A 392 22.91 -19.61 11.57
N ASN A 393 23.53 -18.87 12.51
CA ASN A 393 23.15 -18.92 13.92
C ASN A 393 21.90 -18.08 14.23
N VAL A 394 21.56 -17.11 13.36
CA VAL A 394 20.42 -16.21 13.54
C VAL A 394 19.40 -16.40 12.43
N ALA A 395 19.74 -16.07 11.18
CA ALA A 395 18.77 -16.01 10.08
C ALA A 395 18.18 -17.39 9.73
N TYR A 396 19.04 -18.37 9.45
CA TYR A 396 18.62 -19.74 9.14
C TYR A 396 17.91 -20.38 10.34
N LYS A 397 18.53 -20.36 11.53
CA LYS A 397 17.96 -20.90 12.77
C LYS A 397 16.56 -20.34 13.07
N ARG A 398 16.38 -19.00 12.97
CA ARG A 398 15.08 -18.37 13.12
C ARG A 398 14.04 -18.98 12.19
N ASN A 399 14.39 -19.14 10.93
CA ASN A 399 13.45 -19.58 9.90
C ASN A 399 13.13 -21.08 9.99
N VAL A 400 14.09 -21.90 10.40
CA VAL A 400 13.83 -23.31 10.72
C VAL A 400 12.82 -23.43 11.87
N ILE A 401 13.02 -22.68 12.97
CA ILE A 401 12.10 -22.70 14.11
C ILE A 401 10.70 -22.22 13.69
N VAL A 402 10.61 -21.12 12.93
CA VAL A 402 9.34 -20.58 12.44
C VAL A 402 8.61 -21.58 11.56
N ASN A 403 9.32 -22.21 10.64
CA ASN A 403 8.80 -23.18 9.69
C ASN A 403 8.24 -24.44 10.35
N GLN A 404 8.90 -24.90 11.42
CA GLN A 404 8.53 -26.13 12.13
C GLN A 404 7.51 -25.94 13.26
N THR A 405 7.29 -24.71 13.71
CA THR A 405 6.48 -24.43 14.90
C THR A 405 5.11 -23.89 14.51
N GLU A 406 4.04 -24.63 14.81
CA GLU A 406 2.64 -24.27 14.58
C GLU A 406 2.25 -22.88 15.14
N LYS A 407 2.88 -22.46 16.22
CA LYS A 407 2.67 -21.14 16.83
C LYS A 407 3.05 -19.98 15.90
N TYR A 408 3.96 -20.21 14.95
CA TYR A 408 4.39 -19.26 13.93
C TYR A 408 3.80 -19.67 12.57
N ALA A 409 4.65 -20.00 11.59
CA ALA A 409 4.17 -20.46 10.29
C ALA A 409 3.79 -21.96 10.31
N GLY A 410 4.67 -22.83 10.82
CA GLY A 410 4.41 -24.28 10.90
C GLY A 410 4.17 -24.95 9.55
N ASN A 411 4.75 -24.40 8.45
CA ASN A 411 4.47 -24.85 7.08
C ASN A 411 5.22 -26.15 6.75
N ASN A 412 6.32 -26.39 7.47
CA ASN A 412 7.24 -27.48 7.21
C ASN A 412 7.76 -27.52 5.75
N GLU A 413 8.05 -26.36 5.19
CA GLU A 413 8.60 -26.20 3.84
C GLU A 413 10.10 -26.54 3.80
N SER A 414 10.67 -26.80 2.60
CA SER A 414 12.09 -27.06 2.46
C SER A 414 12.89 -25.76 2.59
N ILE A 415 13.89 -25.76 3.49
CA ILE A 415 14.84 -24.67 3.69
C ILE A 415 16.27 -25.24 3.60
N ILE A 416 17.12 -24.59 2.81
CA ILE A 416 18.52 -25.00 2.59
C ILE A 416 19.45 -23.86 3.01
N LEU A 417 20.46 -24.20 3.78
CA LEU A 417 21.64 -23.36 4.02
C LEU A 417 22.80 -23.85 3.18
N ALA A 418 23.31 -22.99 2.29
CA ALA A 418 24.43 -23.33 1.42
C ALA A 418 25.47 -22.21 1.41
N LYS A 419 26.76 -22.58 1.36
CA LYS A 419 27.89 -21.66 1.24
C LYS A 419 28.33 -21.57 -0.22
N TYR A 420 28.55 -20.34 -0.69
CA TYR A 420 29.09 -20.10 -2.01
C TYR A 420 30.63 -20.23 -1.99
N GLN A 421 31.13 -21.16 -2.78
CA GLN A 421 32.56 -21.33 -3.01
C GLN A 421 32.91 -20.67 -4.33
N GLN A 422 33.73 -19.62 -4.27
CA GLN A 422 34.29 -18.93 -5.45
C GLN A 422 35.20 -19.81 -6.26
#